data_82025c7bea16c322cdc1015ad6a4fab7
#
_entry.id   82025c7bea16c322cdc1015ad6a4fab7
#
_cell.length_a   1.000
_cell.length_b   1.000
_cell.length_c   1.000
_cell.angle_alpha   90.00
_cell.angle_beta   90.00
_cell.angle_gamma   90.00
#
_symmetry.space_group_name_H-M   'P 1'
#
loop_
_entity.id
_entity.type
_entity.pdbx_description
1 polymer ?
#
loop_
_entity_poly.entity_id
_entity_poly.type
_entity_poly.pdbx_seq_one_letter_code
_entity_poly.pdbx_strand_id
1 'polypeptide(L)' 'MISDVYFSPLRASGPDESKASRVRQLFEAAGFGDLIGEGDLTAVKLHFGERGNDTYVSPTFIRQVVEMVKKS' A
#
# COMPACT_ATOMS: atom_id res chain seq x y z
N MET A 1 4.43 23.61 7.59
CA MET A 1 3.49 22.62 7.03
C MET A 1 3.42 21.40 7.95
N ILE A 2 2.23 20.95 8.24
CA ILE A 2 2.01 19.75 9.05
C ILE A 2 1.55 18.65 8.10
N SER A 3 2.22 17.51 8.17
CA SER A 3 1.85 16.35 7.37
C SER A 3 1.42 15.21 8.29
N ASP A 4 0.38 14.50 7.87
CA ASP A 4 -0.09 13.33 8.60
C ASP A 4 0.73 12.11 8.19
N VAL A 5 1.07 11.29 9.19
CA VAL A 5 1.77 10.02 8.97
C VAL A 5 0.87 8.89 9.47
N TYR A 6 0.62 7.91 8.63
CA TYR A 6 -0.20 6.74 8.96
C TYR A 6 0.70 5.55 9.20
N PHE A 7 0.59 4.94 10.36
CA PHE A 7 1.47 3.86 10.78
C PHE A 7 0.67 2.66 11.25
N SER A 8 1.12 1.48 10.88
CA SER A 8 0.59 0.22 11.38
C SER A 8 1.75 -0.75 11.64
N PRO A 9 1.78 -1.42 12.80
CA PRO A 9 2.81 -2.40 13.06
C PRO A 9 2.68 -3.61 12.15
N LEU A 10 3.80 -4.29 11.88
CA LEU A 10 3.80 -5.49 11.05
C LEU A 10 3.31 -6.75 11.79
N ARG A 11 3.12 -6.66 13.11
CA ARG A 11 2.63 -7.79 13.89
C ARG A 11 1.21 -8.14 13.47
N ALA A 12 0.95 -9.43 13.27
CA ALA A 12 -0.37 -9.94 12.95
C ALA A 12 -0.79 -10.96 13.99
N SER A 13 -1.99 -10.81 14.55
CA SER A 13 -2.56 -11.75 15.52
C SER A 13 -3.90 -12.34 15.06
N GLY A 14 -4.30 -12.05 13.83
CA GLY A 14 -5.53 -12.57 13.22
C GLY A 14 -5.63 -12.22 11.75
N PRO A 15 -6.67 -12.71 11.03
CA PRO A 15 -6.82 -12.48 9.59
C PRO A 15 -6.90 -11.00 9.22
N ASP A 16 -7.59 -10.19 10.05
CA ASP A 16 -7.75 -8.76 9.78
C ASP A 16 -6.49 -7.96 10.11
N GLU A 17 -5.51 -8.61 10.74
CA GLU A 17 -4.25 -7.99 11.12
C GLU A 17 -3.09 -8.50 10.27
N SER A 18 -3.36 -9.25 9.19
CA SER A 18 -2.31 -9.68 8.29
C SER A 18 -1.61 -8.45 7.68
N LYS A 19 -0.35 -8.64 7.26
CA LYS A 19 0.42 -7.55 6.65
C LYS A 19 -0.28 -6.98 5.44
N ALA A 20 -0.88 -7.83 4.62
CA ALA A 20 -1.62 -7.37 3.44
C ALA A 20 -2.86 -6.55 3.83
N SER A 21 -3.61 -7.01 4.83
CA SER A 21 -4.77 -6.27 5.32
C SER A 21 -4.38 -4.94 5.93
N ARG A 22 -3.24 -4.85 6.60
CA ARG A 22 -2.77 -3.59 7.18
C ARG A 22 -2.43 -2.57 6.10
N VAL A 23 -1.83 -3.00 4.99
CA VAL A 23 -1.57 -2.11 3.85
C VAL A 23 -2.88 -1.53 3.32
N ARG A 24 -3.90 -2.37 3.15
CA ARG A 24 -5.21 -1.92 2.68
C ARG A 24 -5.84 -0.94 3.66
N GLN A 25 -5.78 -1.24 4.95
CA GLN A 25 -6.32 -0.36 5.99
C GLN A 25 -5.64 1.01 6.00
N LEU A 26 -4.31 1.04 5.82
CA LEU A 26 -3.57 2.28 5.74
C LEU A 26 -3.97 3.10 4.51
N PHE A 27 -4.15 2.46 3.36
CA PHE A 27 -4.59 3.12 2.14
C PHE A 27 -5.95 3.78 2.35
N GLU A 28 -6.90 3.06 2.95
CA GLU A 28 -8.22 3.58 3.23
C GLU A 28 -8.19 4.71 4.27
N ALA A 29 -7.44 4.53 5.35
CA ALA A 29 -7.33 5.53 6.41
C ALA A 29 -6.73 6.83 5.90
N ALA A 30 -5.77 6.76 5.00
CA ALA A 30 -5.15 7.93 4.41
C ALA A 30 -6.01 8.63 3.35
N GLY A 31 -7.10 8.00 2.92
CA GLY A 31 -8.01 8.56 1.93
C GLY A 31 -7.44 8.59 0.52
N PHE A 32 -6.49 7.74 0.21
CA PHE A 32 -5.84 7.74 -1.09
C PHE A 32 -6.79 7.42 -2.23
N GLY A 33 -7.80 6.60 -1.97
CA GLY A 33 -8.82 6.28 -2.98
C GLY A 33 -9.57 7.50 -3.49
N ASP A 34 -9.73 8.52 -2.65
CA ASP A 34 -10.44 9.74 -3.02
C ASP A 34 -9.65 10.61 -4.00
N LEU A 35 -8.36 10.34 -4.15
CA LEU A 35 -7.50 11.06 -5.10
C LEU A 35 -7.55 10.48 -6.51
N ILE A 36 -8.19 9.33 -6.68
CA ILE A 36 -8.21 8.58 -7.92
C ILE A 36 -9.64 8.55 -8.44
N GLY A 37 -9.83 9.04 -9.67
CA GLY A 37 -11.14 9.02 -10.33
C GLY A 37 -11.30 7.81 -11.23
N GLU A 38 -12.55 7.45 -11.50
CA GLU A 38 -12.86 6.36 -12.43
C GLU A 38 -12.27 6.66 -13.81
N GLY A 39 -11.57 5.69 -14.36
CA GLY A 39 -10.93 5.83 -15.66
C GLY A 39 -9.56 6.51 -15.63
N ASP A 40 -9.08 6.93 -14.46
CA ASP A 40 -7.75 7.55 -14.35
C ASP A 40 -6.66 6.54 -14.68
N LEU A 41 -5.60 7.04 -15.35
CA LEU A 41 -4.38 6.28 -15.53
C LEU A 41 -3.47 6.55 -14.33
N THR A 42 -3.20 5.50 -13.56
CA THR A 42 -2.43 5.61 -12.34
C THR A 42 -1.14 4.82 -12.47
N ALA A 43 -0.02 5.45 -12.11
CA ALA A 43 1.29 4.80 -12.07
C ALA A 43 1.72 4.57 -10.62
N VAL A 44 2.23 3.38 -10.34
CA VAL A 44 2.81 3.06 -9.04
C VAL A 44 4.32 2.90 -9.23
N LYS A 45 5.08 3.81 -8.64
CA LYS A 45 6.55 3.74 -8.69
C LYS A 45 7.06 2.98 -7.49
N LEU A 46 7.95 2.03 -7.73
CA LEU A 46 8.55 1.23 -6.67
C LEU A 46 9.97 0.82 -7.05
N HIS A 47 10.76 0.47 -6.03
CA HIS A 47 12.03 -0.21 -6.21
C HIS A 47 11.79 -1.70 -6.02
N PHE A 48 12.12 -2.50 -7.00
CA PHE A 48 11.87 -3.94 -6.96
C PHE A 48 13.14 -4.77 -6.79
N GLY A 49 14.22 -4.12 -6.40
CA GLY A 49 15.48 -4.78 -6.11
C GLY A 49 16.50 -4.66 -7.24
N GLU A 50 17.70 -5.01 -6.92
CA GLU A 50 18.81 -5.09 -7.86
C GLU A 50 19.71 -6.23 -7.42
N ARG A 51 20.69 -6.57 -8.22
CA ARG A 51 21.59 -7.66 -7.90
C ARG A 51 22.25 -7.42 -6.54
N GLY A 52 22.09 -8.38 -5.62
CA GLY A 52 22.67 -8.30 -4.28
C GLY A 52 21.85 -7.49 -3.27
N ASN A 53 20.68 -6.98 -3.65
CA ASN A 53 19.81 -6.22 -2.77
C ASN A 53 18.43 -6.88 -2.66
N ASP A 54 18.07 -7.28 -1.44
CA ASP A 54 16.79 -7.93 -1.16
C ASP A 54 15.91 -7.11 -0.19
N THR A 55 16.26 -5.85 0.07
CA THR A 55 15.54 -5.00 1.01
C THR A 55 14.45 -4.13 0.35
N TYR A 56 13.99 -4.54 -0.83
CA TYR A 56 12.90 -3.86 -1.51
C TYR A 56 11.54 -4.23 -0.93
N VAL A 57 10.53 -3.43 -1.23
CA VAL A 57 9.17 -3.66 -0.75
C VAL A 57 8.62 -4.95 -1.34
N SER A 58 8.03 -5.79 -0.48
CA SER A 58 7.49 -7.08 -0.90
C SER A 58 6.38 -6.91 -1.96
N PRO A 59 6.39 -7.76 -3.01
CA PRO A 59 5.31 -7.76 -4.00
C PRO A 59 3.91 -7.93 -3.40
N THR A 60 3.80 -8.62 -2.27
CA THR A 60 2.52 -8.80 -1.58
C THR A 60 1.92 -7.45 -1.18
N PHE A 61 2.74 -6.52 -0.69
CA PHE A 61 2.27 -5.19 -0.32
C PHE A 61 1.88 -4.37 -1.55
N ILE A 62 2.69 -4.42 -2.59
CA ILE A 62 2.42 -3.69 -3.83
C ILE A 62 1.13 -4.19 -4.47
N ARG A 63 0.89 -5.48 -4.44
CA ARG A 63 -0.34 -6.08 -4.95
C ARG A 63 -1.58 -5.49 -4.28
N GLN A 64 -1.55 -5.33 -2.95
CA GLN A 64 -2.65 -4.72 -2.24
C GLN A 64 -2.90 -3.27 -2.66
N VAL A 65 -1.84 -2.50 -2.82
CA VAL A 65 -1.96 -1.11 -3.27
C VAL A 65 -2.59 -1.06 -4.66
N VAL A 66 -2.11 -1.89 -5.60
CA VAL A 66 -2.65 -1.93 -6.96
C VAL A 66 -4.12 -2.30 -6.96
N GLU A 67 -4.51 -3.29 -6.16
CA GLU A 67 -5.92 -3.69 -6.06
C GLU A 67 -6.79 -2.56 -5.53
N MET A 68 -6.32 -1.82 -4.52
CA MET A 68 -7.05 -0.68 -3.98
C MET A 68 -7.18 0.45 -5.01
N VAL A 69 -6.15 0.71 -5.79
CA VAL A 69 -6.18 1.70 -6.87
C VAL A 69 -7.24 1.31 -7.91
N LYS A 70 -7.28 0.05 -8.28
CA LYS A 70 -8.27 -0.45 -9.26
C LYS A 70 -9.70 -0.30 -8.80
N LYS A 71 -9.94 -0.38 -7.51
CA LYS A 71 -11.28 -0.24 -6.93
C LYS A 71 -11.74 1.21 -6.80
N SER A 72 -10.84 2.13 -6.94
CA SER A 72 -11.13 3.56 -6.72
C SER A 72 -11.75 4.25 -7.92
#